data_1da0c9491390d9957f26e426462d2608
#
_entry.id   1da0c9491390d9957f26e426462d2608
#
_cell.length_a   1.000
_cell.length_b   1.000
_cell.length_c   1.000
_cell.angle_alpha   90.00
_cell.angle_beta   90.00
_cell.angle_gamma   90.00
#
_symmetry.space_group_name_H-M   'P 1'
#
loop_
_entity.id
_entity.type
_entity.pdbx_description
1 polymer ?
#
loop_
_entity_poly.entity_id
_entity_poly.type
_entity_poly.pdbx_seq_one_letter_code
_entity_poly.pdbx_strand_id
1 'polypeptide(L)'
;EDGRGFDVLSFDTQGNPKYIEVKTTKGSAQSPFYLTDNEIAFLDQNRGSYCIYRLYNYVEETNSADCFVLNDHIRGQILLRPTTFQVTIKKT
;
A
#
# COMPACT_ATOMS: atom_id res chain seq x y z
N GLU A 1 -4.80 -10.02 2.43
CA GLU A 1 -4.79 -9.13 3.58
C GLU A 1 -5.87 -9.51 4.58
N ASP A 2 -5.60 -9.34 5.85
CA ASP A 2 -6.50 -9.78 6.93
C ASP A 2 -7.23 -8.62 7.61
N GLY A 3 -7.23 -7.44 7.03
CA GLY A 3 -7.95 -6.28 7.58
C GLY A 3 -7.16 -5.44 8.58
N ARG A 4 -5.92 -5.76 8.83
CA ARG A 4 -5.08 -4.97 9.76
C ARG A 4 -4.60 -3.65 9.16
N GLY A 5 -4.62 -3.53 7.83
CA GLY A 5 -4.13 -2.34 7.13
C GLY A 5 -2.67 -2.41 6.70
N PHE A 6 -2.02 -3.56 6.89
CA PHE A 6 -0.66 -3.81 6.46
C PHE A 6 -0.43 -5.31 6.26
N ASP A 7 0.60 -5.67 5.50
CA ASP A 7 0.92 -7.07 5.20
C ASP A 7 1.95 -7.66 6.15
N VAL A 8 2.98 -6.87 6.49
CA VAL A 8 4.12 -7.37 7.27
C VAL A 8 4.44 -6.39 8.38
N LEU A 9 4.61 -6.92 9.58
CA LEU A 9 5.16 -6.16 10.70
C LEU A 9 6.65 -6.48 10.81
N SER A 10 7.46 -5.45 10.74
CA SER A 10 8.90 -5.55 10.92
C SER A 10 9.35 -4.54 11.97
N PHE A 11 10.65 -4.46 12.19
CA PHE A 11 11.22 -3.51 13.14
C PHE A 11 12.51 -2.95 12.55
N ASP A 12 12.77 -1.69 12.86
CA ASP A 12 14.05 -1.09 12.49
C ASP A 12 15.15 -1.55 13.47
N THR A 13 16.37 -1.06 13.25
CA THR A 13 17.51 -1.46 14.08
C THR A 13 17.40 -0.98 15.53
N GLN A 14 16.51 -0.06 15.81
CA GLN A 14 16.28 0.49 17.16
C GLN A 14 15.06 -0.15 17.83
N GLY A 15 14.42 -1.12 17.16
CA GLY A 15 13.28 -1.82 17.71
C GLY A 15 11.93 -1.13 17.47
N ASN A 16 11.91 -0.05 16.69
CA ASN A 16 10.65 0.63 16.36
C ASN A 16 9.87 -0.16 15.33
N PRO A 17 8.53 -0.21 15.43
CA PRO A 17 7.73 -0.97 14.48
C PRO A 17 7.77 -0.36 13.09
N LYS A 18 7.70 -1.22 12.09
CA LYS A 18 7.67 -0.86 10.68
C LYS A 18 6.58 -1.69 10.03
N TYR A 19 5.52 -1.02 9.61
CA TYR A 19 4.36 -1.67 9.00
C TYR A 19 4.50 -1.58 7.48
N ILE A 20 4.56 -2.72 6.82
CA ILE A 20 4.86 -2.80 5.39
C ILE A 20 3.63 -3.29 4.65
N GLU A 21 3.22 -2.51 3.64
CA GLU A 21 2.21 -2.90 2.67
C GLU A 21 2.90 -3.18 1.35
N VAL A 22 2.64 -4.34 0.75
CA VAL A 22 3.28 -4.76 -0.50
C VAL A 22 2.26 -4.70 -1.62
N LYS A 23 2.59 -3.99 -2.70
CA LYS A 23 1.73 -3.85 -3.89
C LYS A 23 2.54 -4.23 -5.12
N THR A 24 2.10 -5.27 -5.82
CA THR A 24 2.84 -5.84 -6.96
C THR A 24 2.07 -5.65 -8.26
N THR A 25 2.79 -5.41 -9.34
CA THR A 25 2.23 -5.36 -10.69
C THR A 25 3.21 -5.93 -11.71
N LYS A 26 2.67 -6.49 -12.78
CA LYS A 26 3.46 -6.87 -13.95
C LYS A 26 3.75 -5.64 -14.84
N GLY A 27 3.06 -4.55 -14.62
CA GLY A 27 3.24 -3.30 -15.35
C GLY A 27 4.43 -2.51 -14.87
N SER A 28 4.55 -1.28 -15.39
CA SER A 28 5.67 -0.39 -15.12
C SER A 28 5.56 0.27 -13.74
N ALA A 29 6.61 1.02 -13.39
CA ALA A 29 6.64 1.79 -12.14
C ALA A 29 5.50 2.82 -12.06
N GLN A 30 4.96 3.27 -13.19
CA GLN A 30 3.88 4.25 -13.23
C GLN A 30 2.49 3.62 -13.13
N SER A 31 2.39 2.29 -13.12
CA SER A 31 1.09 1.62 -13.00
C SER A 31 0.42 2.02 -11.69
N PRO A 32 -0.87 2.37 -11.72
CA PRO A 32 -1.57 2.70 -10.48
C PRO A 32 -1.72 1.45 -9.60
N PHE A 33 -1.87 1.69 -8.30
CA PHE A 33 -2.25 0.64 -7.37
C PHE A 33 -3.33 1.19 -6.45
N TYR A 34 -3.94 0.31 -5.66
CA TYR A 34 -5.14 0.64 -4.90
C TYR A 34 -4.88 0.44 -3.42
N LEU A 35 -5.39 1.36 -2.61
CA LEU A 35 -5.41 1.24 -1.16
C LEU A 35 -6.86 1.16 -0.70
N THR A 36 -7.12 0.27 0.22
CA THR A 36 -8.43 0.19 0.86
C THR A 36 -8.57 1.32 1.87
N ASP A 37 -9.82 1.62 2.27
CA ASP A 37 -10.06 2.59 3.33
C ASP A 37 -9.29 2.24 4.59
N ASN A 38 -9.22 0.95 4.92
CA ASN A 38 -8.53 0.46 6.10
C ASN A 38 -7.02 0.72 6.02
N GLU A 39 -6.44 0.50 4.85
CA GLU A 39 -5.03 0.77 4.60
C GLU A 39 -4.72 2.26 4.71
N ILE A 40 -5.60 3.11 4.16
CA ILE A 40 -5.44 4.56 4.25
C ILE A 40 -5.52 5.03 5.70
N ALA A 41 -6.51 4.52 6.45
CA ALA A 41 -6.66 4.88 7.86
C ALA A 41 -5.44 4.47 8.67
N PHE A 42 -4.91 3.28 8.41
CA PHE A 42 -3.73 2.78 9.11
C PHE A 42 -2.49 3.63 8.79
N LEU A 43 -2.32 3.97 7.52
CA LEU A 43 -1.24 4.86 7.07
C LEU A 43 -1.31 6.20 7.81
N ASP A 44 -2.50 6.79 7.89
CA ASP A 44 -2.67 8.10 8.54
C ASP A 44 -2.39 8.05 10.04
N GLN A 45 -2.67 6.92 10.69
CA GLN A 45 -2.43 6.73 12.11
C GLN A 45 -0.98 6.36 12.43
N ASN A 46 -0.22 5.92 11.43
CA ASN A 46 1.13 5.39 11.65
C ASN A 46 2.12 6.00 10.65
N ARG A 47 2.06 7.30 10.44
CA ARG A 47 2.80 8.00 9.38
C ARG A 47 4.30 7.76 9.39
N GLY A 48 4.90 7.73 10.57
CA GLY A 48 6.34 7.53 10.68
C GLY A 48 6.80 6.09 10.61
N SER A 49 5.84 5.15 10.60
CA SER A 49 6.13 3.71 10.70
C SER A 49 5.61 2.91 9.51
N TYR A 50 4.88 3.55 8.60
CA TYR A 50 4.24 2.87 7.47
C TYR A 50 5.14 2.96 6.24
N CYS A 51 5.24 1.85 5.50
CA CYS A 51 5.99 1.78 4.26
C CYS A 51 5.15 1.07 3.21
N ILE A 52 5.23 1.52 1.96
CA ILE A 52 4.67 0.80 0.84
C ILE A 52 5.83 0.32 -0.03
N TYR A 53 5.92 -1.00 -0.18
CA TYR A 53 6.88 -1.63 -1.09
C TYR A 53 6.16 -1.84 -2.41
N ARG A 54 6.51 -1.06 -3.42
CA ARG A 54 5.93 -1.20 -4.75
C ARG A 54 6.85 -2.06 -5.61
N LEU A 55 6.37 -3.26 -5.90
CA LEU A 55 7.05 -4.17 -6.83
C LEU A 55 6.43 -4.00 -8.20
N TYR A 56 7.27 -3.82 -9.21
CA TYR A 56 6.80 -3.60 -10.58
C TYR A 56 7.68 -4.38 -11.55
N ASN A 57 7.26 -4.48 -12.81
CA ASN A 57 7.92 -5.32 -13.81
C ASN A 57 8.09 -6.77 -13.30
N TYR A 58 7.08 -7.25 -12.56
CA TYR A 58 7.15 -8.60 -12.01
C TYR A 58 7.14 -9.63 -13.13
N VAL A 59 8.09 -10.56 -13.07
CA VAL A 59 8.22 -11.67 -14.00
C VAL A 59 8.00 -12.96 -13.24
N GLU A 60 6.90 -13.63 -13.54
CA GLU A 60 6.48 -14.83 -12.80
C GLU A 60 7.48 -15.98 -12.97
N GLU A 61 8.00 -16.19 -14.18
CA GLU A 61 8.90 -17.29 -14.48
C GLU A 61 10.16 -17.27 -13.63
N THR A 62 10.67 -16.08 -13.33
CA THR A 62 11.89 -15.92 -12.54
C THR A 62 11.59 -15.46 -11.11
N ASN A 63 10.33 -15.19 -10.80
CA ASN A 63 9.90 -14.64 -9.52
C ASN A 63 10.75 -13.41 -9.13
N SER A 64 10.93 -12.51 -10.08
CA SER A 64 11.73 -11.31 -9.89
C SER A 64 10.90 -10.06 -10.18
N ALA A 65 11.30 -8.94 -9.60
CA ALA A 65 10.64 -7.66 -9.82
C ALA A 65 11.61 -6.53 -9.51
N ASP A 66 11.33 -5.36 -10.07
CA ASP A 66 11.95 -4.14 -9.59
C ASP A 66 11.16 -3.61 -8.41
N CYS A 67 11.76 -2.75 -7.61
CA CYS A 67 11.12 -2.27 -6.38
C CYS A 67 11.47 -0.81 -6.10
N PHE A 68 10.47 -0.05 -5.66
CA PHE A 68 10.73 1.20 -4.93
C PHE A 68 9.93 1.20 -3.65
N VAL A 69 10.37 2.01 -2.70
CA VAL A 69 9.76 2.07 -1.38
C VAL A 69 9.26 3.49 -1.14
N LEU A 70 8.00 3.59 -0.73
CA LEU A 70 7.45 4.84 -0.21
C LEU A 70 7.51 4.78 1.31
N ASN A 71 8.22 5.70 1.90
CA ASN A 71 8.27 5.91 3.34
C ASN A 71 8.36 7.41 3.59
N ASP A 72 8.20 7.84 4.80
CA ASP A 72 8.20 9.24 5.19
C ASP A 72 7.35 10.13 4.27
N HIS A 73 6.40 10.84 4.84
CA HIS A 73 5.54 11.76 4.09
C HIS A 73 4.84 11.11 2.89
N ILE A 74 4.38 9.87 3.03
CA ILE A 74 3.76 9.11 1.93
C ILE A 74 2.60 9.91 1.32
N ARG A 75 1.75 10.51 2.14
CA ARG A 75 0.60 11.29 1.66
C ARG A 75 1.01 12.43 0.72
N GLY A 76 2.19 12.98 0.92
CA GLY A 76 2.73 14.03 0.07
C GLY A 76 3.30 13.52 -1.25
N GLN A 77 3.46 12.21 -1.40
CA GLN A 77 4.07 11.59 -2.58
C GLN A 77 3.05 10.90 -3.47
N ILE A 78 1.79 10.82 -3.06
CA ILE A 78 0.76 10.09 -3.79
C ILE A 78 -0.46 10.97 -4.02
N LEU A 79 -1.21 10.62 -5.07
CA LEU A 79 -2.53 11.20 -5.33
C LEU A 79 -3.56 10.09 -5.13
N LEU A 80 -4.51 10.31 -4.24
CA LEU A 80 -5.60 9.38 -4.01
C LEU A 80 -6.83 9.87 -4.77
N ARG A 81 -7.43 8.94 -5.52
CA ARG A 81 -8.67 9.21 -6.24
C ARG A 81 -9.66 8.09 -5.93
N PRO A 82 -10.86 8.41 -5.43
CA PRO A 82 -11.87 7.38 -5.20
C PRO A 82 -12.23 6.68 -6.50
N THR A 83 -12.33 5.34 -6.45
CA THR A 83 -12.63 4.54 -7.64
C THR A 83 -13.83 3.62 -7.46
N THR A 84 -14.39 3.52 -6.25
CA THR A 84 -15.54 2.68 -5.99
C THR A 84 -16.57 3.45 -5.19
N PHE A 85 -17.84 3.03 -5.33
CA PHE A 85 -18.96 3.63 -4.60
C PHE A 85 -19.78 2.51 -3.98
N GLN A 86 -20.19 2.74 -2.74
CA GLN A 86 -21.17 1.86 -2.09
C GLN A 86 -22.56 2.19 -2.67
N VAL A 87 -23.30 1.15 -3.01
CA VAL A 87 -24.64 1.30 -3.57
C VAL A 87 -25.65 0.74 -2.58
N THR A 88 -26.66 1.53 -2.27
CA THR A 88 -27.80 1.10 -1.45
C THR A 88 -29.07 1.37 -2.25
N ILE A 89 -29.97 0.42 -2.28
CA ILE A 89 -31.23 0.56 -3.00
C ILE A 89 -32.14 1.51 -2.21
N LYS A 90 -32.64 2.53 -2.90
CA LYS A 90 -33.63 3.44 -2.30
C LYS A 90 -34.93 2.70 -2.03
N LYS A 91 -35.48 2.92 -0.86
CA LYS A 91 -36.84 2.49 -0.57
C LYS A 91 -37.80 3.62 -0.95
N THR A 92 -38.85 3.26 -1.62
CA THR A 92 -39.90 4.24 -2.06
C THR A 92 -41.12 4.19 -1.15
#